data_b3e5a4c191d532c65d7edcd3f6cf81ca
#
_entry.id   b3e5a4c191d532c65d7edcd3f6cf81ca
#
_cell.length_a   1.000
_cell.length_b   1.000
_cell.length_c   1.000
_cell.angle_alpha   90.00
_cell.angle_beta   90.00
_cell.angle_gamma   90.00
#
_symmetry.space_group_name_H-M   'P 1'
#
loop_
_entity.id
_entity.type
_entity.pdbx_description
1 polymer ?
#
loop_
_entity_poly.entity_id
_entity_poly.type
_entity_poly.pdbx_seq_one_letter_code
_entity_poly.pdbx_strand_id
1 'polypeptide(L)'
;MPFVNRFHELESLRKVLRGGRPVLVRVYGRRRLGKTELLRKLCKEEQGLYLLVDEADSPQQRDSLSRQVAGEIGTIVMPYPTWDAFFNHLRQIDRKFVVLDEFQRMLATDRQAVSRLQHHWDTTLRETGPTIVLCGSSVGMMERVTAKRAAPLFGRIAADLRLRPFGNAAVRLLYPELSEEDRVRRYAVFGGTPYYHEFSVGRPLREAVESAFLSATAPLVEEPQNLLRMELQLPTRYNSILFEIGQGTHDLRGLESKVGVRKGGLGPYLETLRYDLDLVRMEDPVCGVRRQARYVFDDPFFAFYYRFVFENRPLLEIGRRAAVWVRIEKGLDEFVGPQFERVAREALVLLNGGEWRGIPLEFEKIGRWWNRQGDEIDIVAAGRNEVLVGEVTWSKNPMALDVLRRLEIKAMKIERLRGRPVRFVFVSRSGFEPEMVTEAKAKGAILLDLDALQEVFDKKYARPK
;
A
#
# COMPACT_ATOMS: atom_id res chain seq x y z
N MET A 1 5.31 11.46 14.31
CA MET A 1 5.79 10.04 14.43
C MET A 1 7.27 9.92 14.09
N PRO A 2 8.02 8.93 14.62
CA PRO A 2 9.37 8.66 14.16
C PRO A 2 9.36 8.21 12.69
N PHE A 3 10.41 8.55 11.94
CA PHE A 3 10.62 8.04 10.59
C PHE A 3 10.98 6.56 10.67
N VAL A 4 10.04 5.70 10.34
CA VAL A 4 10.22 4.24 10.36
C VAL A 4 10.17 3.68 8.95
N ASN A 5 10.94 2.60 8.72
CA ASN A 5 11.01 1.96 7.41
C ASN A 5 11.46 2.95 6.30
N ARG A 6 11.23 2.67 5.04
CA ARG A 6 11.65 3.47 3.86
C ARG A 6 13.17 3.51 3.65
N PHE A 7 13.94 2.64 4.33
CA PHE A 7 15.39 2.60 4.14
C PHE A 7 15.78 2.17 2.72
N HIS A 8 15.04 1.23 2.14
CA HIS A 8 15.27 0.77 0.77
C HIS A 8 14.96 1.86 -0.26
N GLU A 9 13.86 2.57 -0.06
CA GLU A 9 13.48 3.69 -0.91
C GLU A 9 14.50 4.83 -0.82
N LEU A 10 14.94 5.17 0.40
CA LEU A 10 15.94 6.21 0.62
C LEU A 10 17.29 5.82 -0.01
N GLU A 11 17.76 4.59 0.18
CA GLU A 11 19.01 4.12 -0.40
C GLU A 11 18.94 4.01 -1.93
N SER A 12 17.79 3.61 -2.49
CA SER A 12 17.57 3.62 -3.93
C SER A 12 17.70 5.02 -4.51
N LEU A 13 17.12 6.03 -3.86
CA LEU A 13 17.26 7.43 -4.27
C LEU A 13 18.72 7.91 -4.13
N ARG A 14 19.41 7.60 -3.03
CA ARG A 14 20.83 7.94 -2.85
C ARG A 14 21.70 7.33 -3.96
N LYS A 15 21.45 6.05 -4.31
CA LYS A 15 22.18 5.39 -5.39
C LYS A 15 22.02 6.12 -6.73
N VAL A 16 20.81 6.60 -7.02
CA VAL A 16 20.53 7.40 -8.22
C VAL A 16 21.30 8.73 -8.17
N LEU A 17 21.31 9.44 -7.02
CA LEU A 17 22.01 10.72 -6.85
C LEU A 17 23.54 10.58 -6.95
N ARG A 18 24.10 9.43 -6.59
CA ARG A 18 25.54 9.14 -6.71
C ARG A 18 25.99 8.86 -8.14
N GLY A 19 25.06 8.71 -9.07
CA GLY A 19 25.36 8.41 -10.49
C GLY A 19 26.09 9.50 -11.25
N GLY A 20 26.29 10.69 -10.67
CA GLY A 20 27.13 11.78 -11.18
C GLY A 20 26.59 12.54 -12.39
N ARG A 21 25.47 12.12 -12.98
CA ARG A 21 24.80 12.80 -14.09
C ARG A 21 23.37 13.21 -13.65
N PRO A 22 22.88 14.36 -14.10
CA PRO A 22 21.51 14.76 -13.87
C PRO A 22 20.52 13.73 -14.44
N VAL A 23 19.50 13.37 -13.68
CA VAL A 23 18.42 12.46 -14.09
C VAL A 23 17.06 12.99 -13.66
N LEU A 24 16.00 12.60 -14.37
CA LEU A 24 14.64 12.76 -13.89
C LEU A 24 14.25 11.54 -13.07
N VAL A 25 13.79 11.78 -11.87
CA VAL A 25 13.29 10.77 -10.93
C VAL A 25 11.82 11.02 -10.67
N ARG A 26 11.00 9.98 -10.70
CA ARG A 26 9.60 10.06 -10.29
C ARG A 26 9.40 9.37 -8.95
N VAL A 27 8.80 10.08 -8.00
CA VAL A 27 8.37 9.54 -6.69
C VAL A 27 6.88 9.76 -6.55
N TYR A 28 6.09 8.70 -6.44
CA TYR A 28 4.65 8.84 -6.40
C TYR A 28 3.96 7.75 -5.55
N GLY A 29 2.69 7.94 -5.28
CA GLY A 29 1.86 7.06 -4.47
C GLY A 29 0.78 7.86 -3.76
N ARG A 30 -0.23 7.20 -3.21
CA ARG A 30 -1.35 7.86 -2.54
C ARG A 30 -0.90 8.91 -1.52
N ARG A 31 -1.79 9.83 -1.17
CA ARG A 31 -1.58 10.76 -0.05
C ARG A 31 -1.27 10.00 1.24
N ARG A 32 -0.53 10.64 2.15
CA ARG A 32 -0.25 10.15 3.52
C ARG A 32 0.66 8.93 3.62
N LEU A 33 1.29 8.51 2.51
CA LEU A 33 2.29 7.42 2.50
C LEU A 33 3.70 7.83 2.93
N GLY A 34 3.90 9.11 3.32
CA GLY A 34 5.19 9.60 3.80
C GLY A 34 6.17 10.03 2.69
N LYS A 35 5.68 10.37 1.46
CA LYS A 35 6.53 10.87 0.37
C LYS A 35 7.30 12.13 0.77
N THR A 36 6.59 13.13 1.28
CA THR A 36 7.16 14.41 1.73
C THR A 36 8.22 14.22 2.80
N GLU A 37 7.95 13.38 3.81
CA GLU A 37 8.92 13.04 4.86
C GLU A 37 10.18 12.38 4.32
N LEU A 38 10.02 11.41 3.40
CA LEU A 38 11.13 10.73 2.73
C LEU A 38 12.02 11.74 1.98
N LEU A 39 11.39 12.63 1.19
CA LEU A 39 12.11 13.58 0.35
C LEU A 39 12.73 14.73 1.15
N ARG A 40 12.08 15.24 2.19
CA ARG A 40 12.66 16.21 3.11
C ARG A 40 13.87 15.66 3.86
N LYS A 41 13.77 14.39 4.31
CA LYS A 41 14.91 13.69 4.91
C LYS A 41 16.06 13.57 3.92
N LEU A 42 15.79 13.15 2.68
CA LEU A 42 16.79 13.06 1.62
C LEU A 42 17.45 14.43 1.34
N CYS A 43 16.65 15.51 1.21
CA CYS A 43 17.16 16.86 0.98
C CYS A 43 18.09 17.33 2.10
N LYS A 44 17.73 17.05 3.36
CA LYS A 44 18.55 17.41 4.52
C LYS A 44 19.90 16.68 4.55
N GLU A 45 19.89 15.39 4.17
CA GLU A 45 21.08 14.53 4.25
C GLU A 45 22.02 14.69 3.04
N GLU A 46 21.48 14.96 1.85
CA GLU A 46 22.22 14.96 0.57
C GLU A 46 22.29 16.34 -0.10
N GLN A 47 22.02 17.44 0.63
CA GLN A 47 22.08 18.81 0.13
C GLN A 47 21.14 19.07 -1.08
N GLY A 48 19.91 18.57 -0.99
CA GLY A 48 18.87 18.84 -1.99
C GLY A 48 18.11 20.14 -1.71
N LEU A 49 17.38 20.61 -2.72
CA LEU A 49 16.43 21.71 -2.61
C LEU A 49 15.00 21.12 -2.66
N TYR A 50 14.20 21.40 -1.63
CA TYR A 50 12.81 20.96 -1.58
C TYR A 50 11.86 22.11 -1.91
N LEU A 51 11.06 21.96 -2.95
CA LEU A 51 10.08 22.94 -3.43
C LEU A 51 8.69 22.31 -3.48
N LEU A 52 7.70 22.97 -2.88
CA LEU A 52 6.30 22.57 -2.92
C LEU A 52 5.56 23.38 -4.00
N VAL A 53 4.91 22.69 -4.93
CA VAL A 53 4.03 23.32 -5.91
C VAL A 53 2.68 23.59 -5.26
N ASP A 54 2.30 24.86 -5.14
CA ASP A 54 1.03 25.25 -4.51
C ASP A 54 -0.19 24.93 -5.38
N GLU A 55 -1.34 24.83 -4.75
CA GLU A 55 -2.65 24.75 -5.41
C GLU A 55 -3.13 26.17 -5.75
N ALA A 56 -2.60 26.72 -6.83
CA ALA A 56 -2.81 28.08 -7.28
C ALA A 56 -2.67 28.16 -8.79
N ASP A 57 -2.99 29.31 -9.39
CA ASP A 57 -2.75 29.52 -10.82
C ASP A 57 -1.24 29.62 -11.15
N SER A 58 -0.92 29.53 -12.44
CA SER A 58 0.47 29.45 -12.91
C SER A 58 1.37 30.63 -12.47
N PRO A 59 0.92 31.90 -12.51
CA PRO A 59 1.70 33.02 -11.99
C PRO A 59 1.98 32.92 -10.48
N GLN A 60 0.96 32.57 -9.69
CA GLN A 60 1.09 32.43 -8.23
C GLN A 60 1.99 31.26 -7.86
N GLN A 61 1.91 30.13 -8.60
CA GLN A 61 2.83 29.01 -8.42
C GLN A 61 4.29 29.46 -8.63
N ARG A 62 4.58 30.19 -9.70
CA ARG A 62 5.92 30.67 -10.00
C ARG A 62 6.43 31.67 -8.95
N ASP A 63 5.57 32.55 -8.47
CA ASP A 63 5.90 33.50 -7.40
C ASP A 63 6.20 32.79 -6.07
N SER A 64 5.40 31.79 -5.71
CA SER A 64 5.65 30.95 -4.55
C SER A 64 6.98 30.18 -4.65
N LEU A 65 7.26 29.56 -5.80
CA LEU A 65 8.51 28.85 -6.04
C LEU A 65 9.72 29.81 -5.96
N SER A 66 9.57 31.04 -6.44
CA SER A 66 10.61 32.07 -6.32
C SER A 66 10.95 32.38 -4.86
N ARG A 67 9.93 32.58 -4.01
CA ARG A 67 10.14 32.82 -2.58
C ARG A 67 10.76 31.60 -1.87
N GLN A 68 10.31 30.38 -2.21
CA GLN A 68 10.86 29.16 -1.64
C GLN A 68 12.34 28.97 -2.00
N VAL A 69 12.70 29.18 -3.26
CA VAL A 69 14.10 29.11 -3.70
C VAL A 69 14.93 30.14 -2.94
N ALA A 70 14.51 31.41 -2.90
CA ALA A 70 15.24 32.48 -2.20
C ALA A 70 15.44 32.16 -0.71
N GLY A 71 14.42 31.62 -0.03
CA GLY A 71 14.49 31.23 1.38
C GLY A 71 15.46 30.07 1.64
N GLU A 72 15.48 29.07 0.76
CA GLU A 72 16.29 27.85 0.92
C GLU A 72 17.78 28.06 0.57
N ILE A 73 18.10 28.97 -0.37
CA ILE A 73 19.50 29.25 -0.77
C ILE A 73 20.04 30.54 -0.20
N GLY A 74 19.23 31.30 0.57
CA GLY A 74 19.66 32.52 1.23
C GLY A 74 19.95 33.68 0.27
N THR A 75 19.13 33.85 -0.77
CA THR A 75 19.31 34.88 -1.80
C THR A 75 18.10 35.81 -1.90
N ILE A 76 18.21 36.83 -2.76
CA ILE A 76 17.09 37.75 -3.04
C ILE A 76 16.02 37.01 -3.86
N VAL A 77 14.75 37.32 -3.59
CA VAL A 77 13.61 36.78 -4.37
C VAL A 77 13.69 37.28 -5.82
N MET A 78 13.90 36.38 -6.75
CA MET A 78 13.90 36.66 -8.19
C MET A 78 12.56 36.25 -8.79
N PRO A 79 11.76 37.18 -9.32
CA PRO A 79 10.49 36.84 -9.97
C PRO A 79 10.71 35.90 -11.16
N TYR A 80 9.82 34.88 -11.30
CA TYR A 80 9.79 34.03 -12.48
C TYR A 80 8.61 34.42 -13.38
N PRO A 81 8.78 35.34 -14.36
CA PRO A 81 7.70 35.77 -15.26
C PRO A 81 7.16 34.60 -16.11
N THR A 82 8.00 33.63 -16.41
CA THR A 82 7.67 32.43 -17.19
C THR A 82 8.24 31.17 -16.55
N TRP A 83 7.75 30.00 -16.95
CA TRP A 83 8.34 28.72 -16.57
C TRP A 83 9.77 28.54 -17.11
N ASP A 84 10.08 29.12 -18.26
CA ASP A 84 11.43 29.13 -18.79
C ASP A 84 12.42 29.85 -17.86
N ALA A 85 12.01 30.98 -17.28
CA ALA A 85 12.82 31.69 -16.28
C ALA A 85 13.09 30.82 -15.03
N PHE A 86 12.08 30.10 -14.54
CA PHE A 86 12.24 29.16 -13.44
C PHE A 86 13.21 28.02 -13.77
N PHE A 87 13.02 27.32 -14.90
CA PHE A 87 13.87 26.19 -15.25
C PHE A 87 15.30 26.61 -15.59
N ASN A 88 15.50 27.78 -16.18
CA ASN A 88 16.83 28.36 -16.39
C ASN A 88 17.54 28.65 -15.06
N HIS A 89 16.81 29.15 -14.07
CA HIS A 89 17.39 29.41 -12.74
C HIS A 89 17.75 28.09 -12.03
N LEU A 90 16.97 27.03 -12.15
CA LEU A 90 17.31 25.72 -11.58
C LEU A 90 18.69 25.22 -11.99
N ARG A 91 19.13 25.53 -13.21
CA ARG A 91 20.45 25.16 -13.72
C ARG A 91 21.58 25.85 -12.95
N GLN A 92 21.32 27.05 -12.39
CA GLN A 92 22.32 27.89 -11.73
C GLN A 92 22.41 27.62 -10.21
N ILE A 93 21.44 26.84 -9.68
CA ILE A 93 21.37 26.53 -8.26
C ILE A 93 22.42 25.48 -7.90
N ASP A 94 23.32 25.82 -6.97
CA ASP A 94 24.31 24.88 -6.44
C ASP A 94 23.67 23.89 -5.47
N ARG A 95 22.95 22.91 -6.03
CA ARG A 95 22.33 21.78 -5.32
C ARG A 95 22.45 20.54 -6.17
N LYS A 96 22.69 19.40 -5.52
CA LYS A 96 22.78 18.09 -6.20
C LYS A 96 21.49 17.70 -6.89
N PHE A 97 20.36 18.05 -6.27
CA PHE A 97 19.03 17.73 -6.82
C PHE A 97 17.99 18.72 -6.29
N VAL A 98 16.88 18.80 -7.03
CA VAL A 98 15.71 19.62 -6.71
C VAL A 98 14.48 18.71 -6.68
N VAL A 99 13.71 18.77 -5.60
CA VAL A 99 12.42 18.12 -5.47
C VAL A 99 11.32 19.11 -5.83
N LEU A 100 10.44 18.72 -6.76
CA LEU A 100 9.17 19.39 -7.04
C LEU A 100 8.05 18.51 -6.45
N ASP A 101 7.64 18.82 -5.22
CA ASP A 101 6.56 18.08 -4.55
C ASP A 101 5.20 18.61 -4.99
N GLU A 102 4.19 17.71 -5.03
CA GLU A 102 2.86 17.94 -5.60
C GLU A 102 2.91 18.41 -7.08
N PHE A 103 3.86 17.87 -7.84
CA PHE A 103 4.11 18.21 -9.25
C PHE A 103 2.86 18.14 -10.13
N GLN A 104 1.90 17.26 -9.84
CA GLN A 104 0.65 17.18 -10.58
C GLN A 104 -0.18 18.48 -10.55
N ARG A 105 0.02 19.36 -9.58
CA ARG A 105 -0.66 20.67 -9.52
C ARG A 105 -0.18 21.61 -10.64
N MET A 106 1.10 21.54 -10.99
CA MET A 106 1.64 22.26 -12.15
C MET A 106 0.96 21.81 -13.44
N LEU A 107 0.78 20.48 -13.61
CA LEU A 107 0.10 19.92 -14.78
C LEU A 107 -1.38 20.30 -14.84
N ALA A 108 -2.08 20.29 -13.69
CA ALA A 108 -3.50 20.60 -13.61
C ALA A 108 -3.79 22.07 -14.00
N THR A 109 -2.87 22.98 -13.66
CA THR A 109 -3.02 24.41 -13.88
C THR A 109 -2.50 24.85 -15.24
N ASP A 110 -1.33 24.32 -15.65
CA ASP A 110 -0.67 24.76 -16.89
C ASP A 110 0.06 23.60 -17.59
N ARG A 111 -0.60 23.06 -18.61
CA ARG A 111 0.00 21.98 -19.42
C ARG A 111 1.30 22.40 -20.10
N GLN A 112 1.49 23.70 -20.39
CA GLN A 112 2.72 24.20 -21.02
C GLN A 112 3.90 24.09 -20.06
N ALA A 113 3.71 24.20 -18.75
CA ALA A 113 4.76 24.07 -17.74
C ALA A 113 5.52 22.74 -17.90
N VAL A 114 4.81 21.63 -18.10
CA VAL A 114 5.43 20.30 -18.29
C VAL A 114 6.15 20.20 -19.64
N SER A 115 5.60 20.79 -20.68
CA SER A 115 6.27 20.85 -22.01
C SER A 115 7.53 21.73 -21.95
N ARG A 116 7.52 22.80 -21.16
CA ARG A 116 8.71 23.63 -20.91
C ARG A 116 9.76 22.86 -20.12
N LEU A 117 9.36 22.13 -19.07
CA LEU A 117 10.28 21.24 -18.36
C LEU A 117 10.91 20.22 -19.32
N GLN A 118 10.10 19.60 -20.19
CA GLN A 118 10.60 18.69 -21.22
C GLN A 118 11.66 19.36 -22.11
N HIS A 119 11.35 20.55 -22.64
CA HIS A 119 12.28 21.30 -23.50
C HIS A 119 13.60 21.59 -22.79
N HIS A 120 13.54 22.18 -21.58
CA HIS A 120 14.74 22.50 -20.79
C HIS A 120 15.52 21.24 -20.39
N TRP A 121 14.83 20.14 -20.13
CA TRP A 121 15.47 18.86 -19.86
C TRP A 121 16.28 18.37 -21.05
N ASP A 122 15.68 18.36 -22.23
CA ASP A 122 16.31 17.85 -23.45
C ASP A 122 17.47 18.74 -23.94
N THR A 123 17.41 20.03 -23.68
CA THR A 123 18.38 21.00 -24.22
C THR A 123 19.52 21.35 -23.26
N THR A 124 19.26 21.41 -21.96
CA THR A 124 20.22 21.96 -21.00
C THR A 124 20.33 21.20 -19.67
N LEU A 125 19.20 20.90 -19.00
CA LEU A 125 19.22 20.43 -17.63
C LEU A 125 19.84 19.04 -17.47
N ARG A 126 19.67 18.15 -18.45
CA ARG A 126 20.23 16.79 -18.39
C ARG A 126 21.77 16.78 -18.49
N GLU A 127 22.40 17.86 -18.93
CA GLU A 127 23.86 17.96 -19.04
C GLU A 127 24.50 18.76 -17.89
N THR A 128 23.87 19.87 -17.53
CA THR A 128 24.48 20.84 -16.61
C THR A 128 23.58 21.23 -15.44
N GLY A 129 22.37 20.71 -15.33
CA GLY A 129 21.43 20.99 -14.26
C GLY A 129 21.54 20.04 -13.05
N PRO A 130 20.72 20.23 -12.02
CA PRO A 130 20.55 19.27 -10.93
C PRO A 130 19.70 18.06 -11.37
N THR A 131 19.80 16.96 -10.66
CA THR A 131 18.77 15.90 -10.74
C THR A 131 17.42 16.47 -10.31
N ILE A 132 16.36 16.20 -11.05
CA ILE A 132 15.00 16.67 -10.70
C ILE A 132 14.16 15.48 -10.24
N VAL A 133 13.63 15.60 -9.02
CA VAL A 133 12.72 14.62 -8.41
C VAL A 133 11.30 15.15 -8.51
N LEU A 134 10.50 14.55 -9.36
CA LEU A 134 9.07 14.86 -9.52
C LEU A 134 8.26 14.03 -8.54
N CYS A 135 7.68 14.66 -7.53
CA CYS A 135 6.88 13.98 -6.53
C CYS A 135 5.40 14.33 -6.69
N GLY A 136 4.53 13.31 -6.55
CA GLY A 136 3.10 13.54 -6.67
C GLY A 136 2.26 12.54 -5.87
N SER A 137 1.11 13.03 -5.38
CA SER A 137 0.14 12.24 -4.62
C SER A 137 -0.99 11.64 -5.48
N SER A 138 -1.25 12.18 -6.66
CA SER A 138 -2.21 11.63 -7.62
C SER A 138 -1.52 10.63 -8.54
N VAL A 139 -1.74 9.34 -8.28
CA VAL A 139 -1.12 8.23 -9.04
C VAL A 139 -1.45 8.34 -10.53
N GLY A 140 -2.74 8.49 -10.85
CA GLY A 140 -3.19 8.56 -12.25
C GLY A 140 -2.66 9.79 -13.00
N MET A 141 -2.54 10.95 -12.35
CA MET A 141 -1.95 12.14 -12.98
C MET A 141 -0.46 11.95 -13.23
N MET A 142 0.29 11.42 -12.25
CA MET A 142 1.72 11.16 -12.40
C MET A 142 2.00 10.14 -13.51
N GLU A 143 1.18 9.11 -13.67
CA GLU A 143 1.30 8.14 -14.78
C GLU A 143 0.99 8.76 -16.14
N ARG A 144 -0.01 9.65 -16.21
CA ARG A 144 -0.35 10.36 -17.46
C ARG A 144 0.76 11.25 -17.99
N VAL A 145 1.61 11.79 -17.12
CA VAL A 145 2.72 12.67 -17.51
C VAL A 145 3.96 11.91 -17.94
N THR A 146 4.14 10.68 -17.47
CA THR A 146 5.42 9.97 -17.58
C THR A 146 5.32 8.59 -18.23
N ALA A 147 4.19 7.88 -18.10
CA ALA A 147 4.10 6.46 -18.47
C ALA A 147 3.55 6.19 -19.88
N LYS A 148 2.73 7.07 -20.45
CA LYS A 148 2.14 6.87 -21.77
C LYS A 148 3.06 7.40 -22.86
N ARG A 149 3.12 6.72 -24.03
CA ARG A 149 3.98 7.08 -25.17
C ARG A 149 3.78 8.52 -25.66
N ALA A 150 2.60 9.08 -25.47
CA ALA A 150 2.27 10.47 -25.78
C ALA A 150 2.54 11.45 -24.62
N ALA A 151 3.04 10.98 -23.48
CA ALA A 151 3.30 11.83 -22.33
C ALA A 151 4.58 12.67 -22.52
N PRO A 152 4.58 13.94 -22.08
CA PRO A 152 5.73 14.83 -22.31
C PRO A 152 7.05 14.30 -21.74
N LEU A 153 7.03 13.59 -20.62
CA LEU A 153 8.23 13.07 -19.97
C LEU A 153 8.47 11.57 -20.23
N PHE A 154 7.74 10.98 -21.18
CA PHE A 154 7.95 9.58 -21.57
C PHE A 154 9.38 9.32 -22.02
N GLY A 155 9.98 8.24 -21.52
CA GLY A 155 11.36 7.85 -21.84
C GLY A 155 12.45 8.72 -21.22
N ARG A 156 12.09 9.73 -20.40
CA ARG A 156 13.05 10.63 -19.72
C ARG A 156 13.23 10.29 -18.22
N ILE A 157 12.29 9.56 -17.66
CA ILE A 157 12.37 9.11 -16.27
C ILE A 157 13.40 7.99 -16.15
N ALA A 158 14.49 8.25 -15.44
CA ALA A 158 15.58 7.29 -15.23
C ALA A 158 15.34 6.39 -14.00
N ALA A 159 14.61 6.89 -13.01
CA ALA A 159 14.23 6.12 -11.82
C ALA A 159 12.78 6.39 -11.45
N ASP A 160 12.08 5.32 -11.11
CA ASP A 160 10.66 5.33 -10.84
C ASP A 160 10.39 4.66 -9.48
N LEU A 161 9.99 5.46 -8.48
CA LEU A 161 9.75 5.02 -7.13
C LEU A 161 8.27 5.21 -6.76
N ARG A 162 7.53 4.11 -6.78
CA ARG A 162 6.15 4.10 -6.28
C ARG A 162 6.11 3.70 -4.82
N LEU A 163 5.74 4.64 -3.94
CA LEU A 163 5.51 4.33 -2.54
C LEU A 163 4.19 3.59 -2.37
N ARG A 164 4.28 2.44 -1.68
CA ARG A 164 3.14 1.62 -1.30
C ARG A 164 2.85 1.77 0.20
N PRO A 165 1.61 1.47 0.65
CA PRO A 165 1.35 1.27 2.07
C PRO A 165 2.34 0.29 2.67
N PHE A 166 2.64 0.43 3.95
CA PHE A 166 3.47 -0.52 4.68
C PHE A 166 2.78 -1.89 4.77
N GLY A 167 3.55 -2.97 4.72
CA GLY A 167 3.10 -4.27 5.18
C GLY A 167 3.10 -4.33 6.72
N ASN A 168 2.60 -5.44 7.27
CA ASN A 168 2.60 -5.66 8.71
C ASN A 168 4.01 -5.61 9.31
N ALA A 169 4.99 -6.18 8.61
CA ALA A 169 6.39 -6.16 9.01
C ALA A 169 6.93 -4.75 9.28
N ALA A 170 6.50 -3.76 8.51
CA ALA A 170 6.90 -2.37 8.70
C ALA A 170 6.05 -1.64 9.74
N VAL A 171 4.73 -1.87 9.75
CA VAL A 171 3.80 -1.27 10.73
C VAL A 171 4.16 -1.64 12.15
N ARG A 172 4.61 -2.88 12.39
CA ARG A 172 5.01 -3.33 13.73
C ARG A 172 6.15 -2.51 14.36
N LEU A 173 6.98 -1.84 13.55
CA LEU A 173 8.04 -0.95 14.03
C LEU A 173 7.49 0.29 14.76
N LEU A 174 6.22 0.63 14.55
CA LEU A 174 5.51 1.69 15.27
C LEU A 174 5.04 1.24 16.66
N TYR A 175 5.07 -0.05 16.94
CA TYR A 175 4.52 -0.69 18.13
C TYR A 175 5.49 -1.70 18.74
N PRO A 176 6.72 -1.29 19.11
CA PRO A 176 7.74 -2.23 19.59
C PRO A 176 7.32 -2.96 20.87
N GLU A 177 6.52 -2.29 21.73
CA GLU A 177 6.09 -2.81 23.04
C GLU A 177 4.84 -3.69 23.00
N LEU A 178 4.17 -3.81 21.83
CA LEU A 178 2.95 -4.59 21.72
C LEU A 178 3.21 -6.05 21.39
N SER A 179 2.30 -6.93 21.80
CA SER A 179 2.25 -8.31 21.35
C SER A 179 2.06 -8.42 19.84
N GLU A 180 2.45 -9.54 19.23
CA GLU A 180 2.24 -9.75 17.80
C GLU A 180 0.74 -9.79 17.47
N GLU A 181 -0.09 -10.31 18.37
CA GLU A 181 -1.54 -10.28 18.24
C GLU A 181 -2.08 -8.84 18.12
N ASP A 182 -1.64 -7.94 18.99
CA ASP A 182 -2.07 -6.53 18.98
C ASP A 182 -1.53 -5.78 17.75
N ARG A 183 -0.33 -6.11 17.28
CA ARG A 183 0.24 -5.57 16.04
C ARG A 183 -0.60 -5.96 14.82
N VAL A 184 -0.98 -7.23 14.72
CA VAL A 184 -1.87 -7.73 13.65
C VAL A 184 -3.24 -7.04 13.69
N ARG A 185 -3.84 -6.89 14.88
CA ARG A 185 -5.11 -6.16 15.03
C ARG A 185 -5.00 -4.70 14.60
N ARG A 186 -3.92 -4.02 14.96
CA ARG A 186 -3.70 -2.62 14.54
C ARG A 186 -3.48 -2.51 13.04
N TYR A 187 -2.72 -3.42 12.46
CA TYR A 187 -2.56 -3.48 11.02
C TYR A 187 -3.90 -3.72 10.31
N ALA A 188 -4.73 -4.61 10.83
CA ALA A 188 -6.07 -4.86 10.29
C ALA A 188 -6.96 -3.62 10.30
N VAL A 189 -6.90 -2.80 11.36
CA VAL A 189 -7.75 -1.61 11.55
C VAL A 189 -7.19 -0.38 10.83
N PHE A 190 -5.92 -0.07 11.02
CA PHE A 190 -5.28 1.16 10.54
C PHE A 190 -4.52 0.99 9.21
N GLY A 191 -4.38 -0.26 8.74
CA GLY A 191 -3.73 -0.58 7.48
C GLY A 191 -2.24 -0.31 7.45
N GLY A 192 -1.73 0.02 6.26
CA GLY A 192 -0.31 0.28 6.03
C GLY A 192 0.03 1.77 5.81
N THR A 193 -0.93 2.66 5.89
CA THR A 193 -0.70 4.10 5.69
C THR A 193 -0.15 4.74 6.97
N PRO A 194 1.09 5.26 7.01
CA PRO A 194 1.74 5.74 8.23
C PRO A 194 0.90 6.75 9.00
N TYR A 195 0.31 7.71 8.32
CA TYR A 195 -0.51 8.76 8.95
C TYR A 195 -1.66 8.23 9.81
N TYR A 196 -2.28 7.12 9.44
CA TYR A 196 -3.42 6.59 10.20
C TYR A 196 -2.99 6.05 11.57
N HIS A 197 -1.74 5.66 11.70
CA HIS A 197 -1.16 5.17 12.95
C HIS A 197 -0.86 6.30 13.96
N GLU A 198 -0.83 7.57 13.56
CA GLU A 198 -0.69 8.71 14.48
C GLU A 198 -1.81 8.75 15.52
N PHE A 199 -2.97 8.22 15.17
CA PHE A 199 -4.13 8.14 16.05
C PHE A 199 -4.14 6.89 16.94
N SER A 200 -3.22 5.94 16.71
CA SER A 200 -3.18 4.64 17.37
C SER A 200 -1.98 4.43 18.28
N VAL A 201 -0.83 5.02 17.98
CA VAL A 201 0.40 4.86 18.77
C VAL A 201 0.18 5.37 20.20
N GLY A 202 0.63 4.59 21.20
CA GLY A 202 0.55 4.93 22.62
C GLY A 202 -0.85 4.82 23.24
N ARG A 203 -1.84 4.26 22.54
CA ARG A 203 -3.21 4.11 23.04
C ARG A 203 -3.67 2.65 22.99
N PRO A 204 -4.55 2.20 23.92
CA PRO A 204 -5.28 0.95 23.75
C PRO A 204 -6.08 0.94 22.45
N LEU A 205 -6.26 -0.24 21.82
CA LEU A 205 -6.89 -0.36 20.50
C LEU A 205 -8.30 0.27 20.49
N ARG A 206 -9.11 0.04 21.53
CA ARG A 206 -10.44 0.62 21.64
C ARG A 206 -10.40 2.15 21.61
N GLU A 207 -9.59 2.77 22.45
CA GLU A 207 -9.45 4.22 22.51
C GLU A 207 -8.95 4.81 21.19
N ALA A 208 -8.02 4.11 20.53
CA ALA A 208 -7.51 4.48 19.22
C ALA A 208 -8.63 4.47 18.17
N VAL A 209 -9.47 3.44 18.14
CA VAL A 209 -10.63 3.35 17.23
C VAL A 209 -11.67 4.42 17.55
N GLU A 210 -12.02 4.59 18.82
CA GLU A 210 -13.01 5.59 19.24
C GLU A 210 -12.56 7.01 18.86
N SER A 211 -11.30 7.35 19.09
CA SER A 211 -10.76 8.68 18.77
C SER A 211 -10.56 8.91 17.26
N ALA A 212 -10.19 7.87 16.52
CA ALA A 212 -9.91 7.99 15.09
C ALA A 212 -11.17 7.97 14.20
N PHE A 213 -12.22 7.23 14.62
CA PHE A 213 -13.37 6.95 13.76
C PHE A 213 -14.74 7.26 14.40
N LEU A 214 -14.89 7.23 15.72
CA LEU A 214 -16.21 7.25 16.36
C LEU A 214 -16.53 8.55 17.08
N SER A 215 -15.56 9.43 17.30
CA SER A 215 -15.79 10.72 17.95
C SER A 215 -16.38 11.75 17.00
N ALA A 216 -17.03 12.80 17.51
CA ALA A 216 -17.57 13.87 16.67
C ALA A 216 -16.50 14.63 15.85
N THR A 217 -15.27 14.61 16.35
CA THR A 217 -14.09 15.25 15.75
C THR A 217 -13.11 14.22 15.19
N ALA A 218 -13.58 12.98 14.95
CA ALA A 218 -12.72 11.89 14.50
C ALA A 218 -12.09 12.19 13.13
N PRO A 219 -10.76 12.25 13.05
CA PRO A 219 -10.06 12.72 11.84
C PRO A 219 -10.17 11.75 10.66
N LEU A 220 -10.45 10.47 10.91
CA LEU A 220 -10.50 9.44 9.87
C LEU A 220 -11.93 9.09 9.40
N VAL A 221 -12.96 9.67 10.03
CA VAL A 221 -14.36 9.37 9.67
C VAL A 221 -14.73 9.84 8.25
N GLU A 222 -14.17 10.95 7.79
CA GLU A 222 -14.38 11.48 6.43
C GLU A 222 -13.21 11.21 5.47
N GLU A 223 -12.16 10.56 5.94
CA GLU A 223 -10.94 10.39 5.16
C GLU A 223 -11.14 9.72 3.80
N PRO A 224 -11.84 8.56 3.69
CA PRO A 224 -12.06 7.94 2.39
C PRO A 224 -12.93 8.77 1.46
N GLN A 225 -13.94 9.47 1.98
CA GLN A 225 -14.80 10.37 1.18
C GLN A 225 -14.01 11.57 0.68
N ASN A 226 -13.18 12.16 1.52
CA ASN A 226 -12.34 13.30 1.15
C ASN A 226 -11.34 12.89 0.06
N LEU A 227 -10.75 11.70 0.16
CA LEU A 227 -9.88 11.16 -0.88
C LEU A 227 -10.62 11.04 -2.22
N LEU A 228 -11.83 10.48 -2.22
CA LEU A 228 -12.62 10.35 -3.44
C LEU A 228 -13.05 11.71 -4.02
N ARG A 229 -13.46 12.67 -3.17
CA ARG A 229 -13.87 14.01 -3.62
C ARG A 229 -12.71 14.80 -4.25
N MET A 230 -11.50 14.63 -3.73
CA MET A 230 -10.31 15.31 -4.25
C MET A 230 -9.85 14.79 -5.62
N GLU A 231 -10.09 13.53 -5.90
CA GLU A 231 -9.58 12.87 -7.11
C GLU A 231 -10.67 12.67 -8.18
N LEU A 232 -11.97 12.75 -7.81
CA LEU A 232 -13.08 12.35 -8.67
C LEU A 232 -14.21 13.40 -8.72
N GLN A 233 -14.77 13.62 -9.90
CA GLN A 233 -15.92 14.51 -10.09
C GLN A 233 -17.23 13.92 -9.55
N LEU A 234 -17.41 12.60 -9.63
CA LEU A 234 -18.63 11.88 -9.25
C LEU A 234 -18.33 10.73 -8.27
N PRO A 235 -18.07 11.03 -6.98
CA PRO A 235 -17.60 10.04 -6.02
C PRO A 235 -18.65 9.00 -5.59
N THR A 236 -19.96 9.27 -5.80
CA THR A 236 -21.05 8.42 -5.27
C THR A 236 -20.97 6.97 -5.75
N ARG A 237 -20.76 6.77 -7.06
CA ARG A 237 -20.66 5.42 -7.65
C ARG A 237 -19.46 4.64 -7.09
N TYR A 238 -18.34 5.31 -6.92
CA TYR A 238 -17.14 4.72 -6.34
C TYR A 238 -17.36 4.31 -4.88
N ASN A 239 -18.05 5.13 -4.09
CA ASN A 239 -18.45 4.77 -2.72
C ASN A 239 -19.33 3.51 -2.70
N SER A 240 -20.29 3.38 -3.60
CA SER A 240 -21.14 2.17 -3.68
C SER A 240 -20.31 0.92 -3.97
N ILE A 241 -19.37 1.01 -4.90
CA ILE A 241 -18.48 -0.12 -5.22
C ILE A 241 -17.61 -0.50 -4.02
N LEU A 242 -16.97 0.48 -3.38
CA LEU A 242 -16.12 0.28 -2.22
C LEU A 242 -16.91 -0.27 -1.02
N PHE A 243 -18.13 0.21 -0.82
CA PHE A 243 -19.03 -0.33 0.21
C PHE A 243 -19.30 -1.82 -0.02
N GLU A 244 -19.69 -2.22 -1.24
CA GLU A 244 -19.97 -3.62 -1.55
C GLU A 244 -18.72 -4.53 -1.41
N ILE A 245 -17.54 -4.04 -1.79
CA ILE A 245 -16.28 -4.74 -1.52
C ILE A 245 -16.07 -4.90 0.00
N GLY A 246 -16.35 -3.86 0.78
CA GLY A 246 -16.27 -3.87 2.24
C GLY A 246 -17.24 -4.86 2.90
N GLN A 247 -18.39 -5.10 2.28
CA GLN A 247 -19.38 -6.09 2.70
C GLN A 247 -19.09 -7.51 2.19
N GLY A 248 -17.92 -7.74 1.56
CA GLY A 248 -17.47 -9.06 1.14
C GLY A 248 -17.90 -9.47 -0.29
N THR A 249 -18.40 -8.55 -1.09
CA THR A 249 -18.68 -8.81 -2.50
C THR A 249 -17.41 -8.58 -3.32
N HIS A 250 -16.80 -9.63 -3.81
CA HIS A 250 -15.48 -9.55 -4.46
C HIS A 250 -15.49 -9.87 -5.95
N ASP A 251 -16.48 -10.58 -6.47
CA ASP A 251 -16.56 -10.89 -7.89
C ASP A 251 -17.29 -9.82 -8.69
N LEU A 252 -16.91 -9.67 -9.97
CA LEU A 252 -17.44 -8.62 -10.83
C LEU A 252 -18.97 -8.67 -10.98
N ARG A 253 -19.55 -9.87 -11.10
CA ARG A 253 -21.00 -10.02 -11.33
C ARG A 253 -21.79 -9.62 -10.08
N GLY A 254 -21.31 -10.04 -8.90
CA GLY A 254 -21.89 -9.66 -7.62
C GLY A 254 -21.86 -8.14 -7.43
N LEU A 255 -20.73 -7.51 -7.73
CA LEU A 255 -20.59 -6.05 -7.67
C LEU A 255 -21.55 -5.36 -8.66
N GLU A 256 -21.62 -5.79 -9.93
CA GLU A 256 -22.54 -5.22 -10.92
C GLU A 256 -24.01 -5.31 -10.48
N SER A 257 -24.40 -6.45 -9.94
CA SER A 257 -25.76 -6.68 -9.45
C SER A 257 -26.11 -5.78 -8.26
N LYS A 258 -25.25 -5.72 -7.24
CA LYS A 258 -25.52 -4.96 -6.01
C LYS A 258 -25.42 -3.44 -6.20
N VAL A 259 -24.50 -2.99 -7.05
CA VAL A 259 -24.37 -1.56 -7.41
C VAL A 259 -25.45 -1.10 -8.39
N GLY A 260 -26.20 -2.04 -8.99
CA GLY A 260 -27.27 -1.74 -9.94
C GLY A 260 -26.76 -1.21 -11.29
N VAL A 261 -25.68 -1.81 -11.81
CA VAL A 261 -25.07 -1.44 -13.09
C VAL A 261 -25.21 -2.58 -14.07
N ARG A 262 -25.51 -2.27 -15.33
CA ARG A 262 -25.55 -3.27 -16.40
C ARG A 262 -24.20 -3.99 -16.54
N LYS A 263 -24.24 -5.21 -17.03
CA LYS A 263 -23.03 -6.03 -17.29
C LYS A 263 -21.97 -5.27 -18.09
N GLY A 264 -20.76 -5.28 -17.60
CA GLY A 264 -19.62 -4.55 -18.18
C GLY A 264 -19.53 -3.07 -17.80
N GLY A 265 -20.54 -2.53 -17.07
CA GLY A 265 -20.58 -1.11 -16.73
C GLY A 265 -19.66 -0.67 -15.60
N LEU A 266 -19.11 -1.61 -14.81
CA LEU A 266 -18.18 -1.27 -13.72
C LEU A 266 -16.70 -1.19 -14.15
N GLY A 267 -16.36 -1.66 -15.35
CA GLY A 267 -14.96 -1.69 -15.83
C GLY A 267 -14.21 -0.39 -15.61
N PRO A 268 -14.67 0.75 -16.16
CA PRO A 268 -13.98 2.04 -16.01
C PRO A 268 -13.81 2.49 -14.55
N TYR A 269 -14.82 2.25 -13.70
CA TYR A 269 -14.75 2.58 -12.27
C TYR A 269 -13.71 1.73 -11.53
N LEU A 270 -13.67 0.43 -11.81
CA LEU A 270 -12.69 -0.48 -11.21
C LEU A 270 -11.28 -0.18 -11.70
N GLU A 271 -11.10 0.23 -12.95
CA GLU A 271 -9.81 0.69 -13.47
C GLU A 271 -9.33 1.94 -12.73
N THR A 272 -10.19 2.94 -12.54
CA THR A 272 -9.87 4.13 -11.74
C THR A 272 -9.52 3.79 -10.30
N LEU A 273 -10.31 2.93 -9.63
CA LEU A 273 -10.01 2.49 -8.26
C LEU A 273 -8.67 1.73 -8.14
N ARG A 274 -8.27 1.03 -9.20
CA ARG A 274 -7.04 0.21 -9.22
C ARG A 274 -5.80 1.00 -9.63
N TYR A 275 -5.92 1.82 -10.66
CA TYR A 275 -4.76 2.44 -11.31
C TYR A 275 -4.60 3.92 -10.96
N ASP A 276 -5.70 4.67 -10.88
CA ASP A 276 -5.62 6.10 -10.56
C ASP A 276 -5.59 6.34 -9.04
N LEU A 277 -6.39 5.58 -8.26
CA LEU A 277 -6.53 5.78 -6.81
C LEU A 277 -5.76 4.79 -5.94
N ASP A 278 -5.37 3.63 -6.49
CA ASP A 278 -4.63 2.59 -5.76
C ASP A 278 -5.34 2.12 -4.47
N LEU A 279 -6.68 2.02 -4.53
CA LEU A 279 -7.53 1.62 -3.41
C LEU A 279 -7.91 0.14 -3.45
N VAL A 280 -8.06 -0.39 -4.67
CA VAL A 280 -8.51 -1.75 -4.94
C VAL A 280 -7.48 -2.45 -5.80
N ARG A 281 -7.22 -3.70 -5.51
CA ARG A 281 -6.44 -4.58 -6.38
C ARG A 281 -7.29 -5.73 -6.87
N MET A 282 -6.92 -6.29 -8.00
CA MET A 282 -7.49 -7.51 -8.54
C MET A 282 -6.61 -8.69 -8.15
N GLU A 283 -7.19 -9.69 -7.51
CA GLU A 283 -6.54 -10.96 -7.20
C GLU A 283 -7.00 -12.04 -8.16
N ASP A 284 -6.03 -12.73 -8.77
CA ASP A 284 -6.28 -13.96 -9.52
C ASP A 284 -5.90 -15.16 -8.66
N PRO A 285 -6.65 -16.30 -8.70
CA PRO A 285 -6.27 -17.48 -7.96
C PRO A 285 -4.92 -18.02 -8.47
N VAL A 286 -4.01 -18.32 -7.53
CA VAL A 286 -2.74 -18.98 -7.87
C VAL A 286 -3.03 -20.41 -8.33
N CYS A 287 -2.47 -20.81 -9.45
CA CYS A 287 -2.78 -22.11 -10.08
C CYS A 287 -4.25 -22.30 -10.50
N GLY A 288 -5.05 -21.25 -10.49
CA GLY A 288 -6.45 -21.27 -10.88
C GLY A 288 -6.73 -20.71 -12.27
N VAL A 289 -8.01 -20.49 -12.58
CA VAL A 289 -8.49 -19.98 -13.88
C VAL A 289 -8.59 -18.45 -13.82
N ARG A 290 -7.95 -17.73 -14.76
CA ARG A 290 -7.92 -16.26 -14.82
C ARG A 290 -9.27 -15.54 -14.79
N ARG A 291 -10.37 -16.21 -15.19
CA ARG A 291 -11.73 -15.63 -15.24
C ARG A 291 -12.44 -15.58 -13.88
N GLN A 292 -11.74 -15.83 -12.79
CA GLN A 292 -12.27 -15.85 -11.42
C GLN A 292 -11.64 -14.77 -10.54
N ALA A 293 -11.18 -13.69 -11.14
CA ALA A 293 -10.58 -12.59 -10.41
C ALA A 293 -11.53 -11.99 -9.36
N ARG A 294 -10.97 -11.61 -8.21
CA ARG A 294 -11.64 -10.92 -7.11
C ARG A 294 -11.09 -9.51 -6.95
N TYR A 295 -11.95 -8.57 -6.58
CA TYR A 295 -11.58 -7.20 -6.25
C TYR A 295 -11.54 -7.04 -4.74
N VAL A 296 -10.40 -6.64 -4.21
CA VAL A 296 -10.18 -6.49 -2.76
C VAL A 296 -9.47 -5.16 -2.47
N PHE A 297 -9.63 -4.66 -1.25
CA PHE A 297 -8.88 -3.46 -0.84
C PHE A 297 -7.38 -3.73 -0.81
N ASP A 298 -6.60 -2.76 -1.30
CA ASP A 298 -5.14 -2.82 -1.22
C ASP A 298 -4.63 -2.52 0.19
N ASP A 299 -5.29 -1.60 0.92
CA ASP A 299 -4.97 -1.24 2.30
C ASP A 299 -6.11 -1.69 3.25
N PRO A 300 -5.82 -2.46 4.32
CA PRO A 300 -6.82 -2.91 5.30
C PRO A 300 -7.67 -1.79 5.92
N PHE A 301 -7.12 -0.60 6.08
CA PHE A 301 -7.85 0.57 6.60
C PHE A 301 -9.19 0.80 5.87
N PHE A 302 -9.19 0.73 4.53
CA PHE A 302 -10.42 0.93 3.76
C PHE A 302 -11.41 -0.21 3.97
N ALA A 303 -10.92 -1.45 4.12
CA ALA A 303 -11.78 -2.60 4.44
C ALA A 303 -12.46 -2.41 5.80
N PHE A 304 -11.70 -2.00 6.83
CA PHE A 304 -12.24 -1.68 8.16
C PHE A 304 -13.28 -0.55 8.10
N TYR A 305 -12.92 0.54 7.42
CA TYR A 305 -13.77 1.72 7.30
C TYR A 305 -15.12 1.39 6.65
N TYR A 306 -15.13 0.73 5.49
CA TYR A 306 -16.38 0.40 4.78
C TYR A 306 -17.19 -0.69 5.49
N ARG A 307 -16.54 -1.59 6.21
CA ARG A 307 -17.21 -2.63 6.99
C ARG A 307 -17.91 -2.10 8.23
N PHE A 308 -17.26 -1.20 8.98
CA PHE A 308 -17.73 -0.83 10.33
C PHE A 308 -18.07 0.66 10.47
N VAL A 309 -17.40 1.56 9.80
CA VAL A 309 -17.58 3.00 9.99
C VAL A 309 -18.62 3.54 9.02
N PHE A 310 -18.45 3.31 7.74
CA PHE A 310 -19.32 3.86 6.70
C PHE A 310 -20.78 3.41 6.87
N GLU A 311 -21.01 2.14 7.11
CA GLU A 311 -22.35 1.57 7.34
C GLU A 311 -23.03 2.16 8.58
N ASN A 312 -22.25 2.53 9.61
CA ASN A 312 -22.76 3.01 10.89
C ASN A 312 -22.73 4.54 11.02
N ARG A 313 -22.44 5.30 9.95
CA ARG A 313 -22.46 6.77 9.99
C ARG A 313 -23.74 7.37 10.58
N PRO A 314 -24.95 6.90 10.23
CA PRO A 314 -26.17 7.45 10.86
C PRO A 314 -26.18 7.34 12.38
N LEU A 315 -25.62 6.27 12.95
CA LEU A 315 -25.50 6.11 14.41
C LEU A 315 -24.45 7.07 14.99
N LEU A 316 -23.36 7.30 14.28
CA LEU A 316 -22.32 8.25 14.70
C LEU A 316 -22.82 9.70 14.68
N GLU A 317 -23.60 10.07 13.70
CA GLU A 317 -24.21 11.40 13.55
C GLU A 317 -25.15 11.73 14.75
N ILE A 318 -25.89 10.74 15.25
CA ILE A 318 -26.75 10.90 16.43
C ILE A 318 -26.04 10.58 17.77
N GLY A 319 -24.70 10.47 17.76
CA GLY A 319 -23.88 10.28 18.96
C GLY A 319 -23.88 8.89 19.56
N ARG A 320 -24.40 7.86 18.88
CA ARG A 320 -24.50 6.47 19.38
C ARG A 320 -23.19 5.68 19.25
N ARG A 321 -22.07 6.27 19.65
CA ARG A 321 -20.71 5.69 19.53
C ARG A 321 -20.55 4.34 20.19
N ALA A 322 -21.08 4.19 21.43
CA ALA A 322 -21.01 2.94 22.18
C ALA A 322 -21.68 1.78 21.42
N ALA A 323 -22.83 2.04 20.75
CA ALA A 323 -23.50 1.02 19.94
C ALA A 323 -22.66 0.61 18.72
N VAL A 324 -21.96 1.55 18.11
CA VAL A 324 -21.04 1.23 16.99
C VAL A 324 -19.84 0.44 17.49
N TRP A 325 -19.26 0.81 18.64
CA TRP A 325 -18.16 0.03 19.22
C TRP A 325 -18.57 -1.43 19.51
N VAL A 326 -19.73 -1.67 20.09
CA VAL A 326 -20.23 -3.04 20.32
C VAL A 326 -20.31 -3.86 19.02
N ARG A 327 -20.71 -3.25 17.90
CA ARG A 327 -20.72 -3.91 16.59
C ARG A 327 -19.31 -4.23 16.11
N ILE A 328 -18.38 -3.30 16.27
CA ILE A 328 -16.97 -3.49 15.93
C ILE A 328 -16.39 -4.63 16.77
N GLU A 329 -16.52 -4.57 18.08
CA GLU A 329 -15.98 -5.56 19.01
C GLU A 329 -16.47 -6.98 18.70
N LYS A 330 -17.77 -7.12 18.41
CA LYS A 330 -18.37 -8.41 18.01
C LYS A 330 -17.84 -8.96 16.71
N GLY A 331 -17.57 -8.10 15.71
CA GLY A 331 -17.14 -8.52 14.37
C GLY A 331 -15.63 -8.45 14.15
N LEU A 332 -14.85 -7.94 15.12
CA LEU A 332 -13.44 -7.63 14.90
C LEU A 332 -12.58 -8.88 14.63
N ASP A 333 -12.75 -9.95 15.38
CA ASP A 333 -11.95 -11.17 15.19
C ASP A 333 -12.25 -11.83 13.82
N GLU A 334 -13.52 -11.84 13.37
CA GLU A 334 -13.89 -12.27 12.02
C GLU A 334 -13.26 -11.39 10.94
N PHE A 335 -13.25 -10.06 11.15
CA PHE A 335 -12.65 -9.10 10.23
C PHE A 335 -11.12 -9.24 10.15
N VAL A 336 -10.45 -9.54 11.28
CA VAL A 336 -8.98 -9.71 11.33
C VAL A 336 -8.53 -10.94 10.56
N GLY A 337 -9.33 -12.01 10.48
CA GLY A 337 -8.97 -13.25 9.80
C GLY A 337 -8.38 -13.06 8.40
N PRO A 338 -9.10 -12.46 7.43
CA PRO A 338 -8.58 -12.19 6.10
C PRO A 338 -7.34 -11.27 6.07
N GLN A 339 -7.18 -10.38 7.05
CA GLN A 339 -5.98 -9.56 7.17
C GLN A 339 -4.80 -10.37 7.72
N PHE A 340 -5.05 -11.33 8.61
CA PHE A 340 -4.04 -12.25 9.11
C PHE A 340 -3.50 -13.17 8.01
N GLU A 341 -4.35 -13.61 7.06
CA GLU A 341 -3.86 -14.30 5.85
C GLU A 341 -2.85 -13.45 5.05
N ARG A 342 -3.07 -12.12 4.97
CA ARG A 342 -2.10 -11.21 4.31
C ARG A 342 -0.79 -11.18 5.08
N VAL A 343 -0.86 -11.11 6.42
CA VAL A 343 0.33 -11.15 7.30
C VAL A 343 1.08 -12.46 7.14
N ALA A 344 0.37 -13.59 7.10
CA ALA A 344 0.96 -14.90 6.87
C ALA A 344 1.69 -15.00 5.52
N ARG A 345 1.06 -14.52 4.45
CA ARG A 345 1.70 -14.47 3.11
C ARG A 345 2.91 -13.54 3.09
N GLU A 346 2.87 -12.39 3.79
CA GLU A 346 4.02 -11.49 3.94
C GLU A 346 5.19 -12.18 4.64
N ALA A 347 4.94 -12.91 5.72
CA ALA A 347 5.96 -13.68 6.43
C ALA A 347 6.62 -14.73 5.51
N LEU A 348 5.82 -15.47 4.74
CA LEU A 348 6.36 -16.44 3.77
C LEU A 348 7.18 -15.77 2.66
N VAL A 349 6.80 -14.60 2.19
CA VAL A 349 7.61 -13.82 1.22
C VAL A 349 8.96 -13.43 1.81
N LEU A 350 9.02 -13.10 3.11
CA LEU A 350 10.30 -12.80 3.78
C LEU A 350 11.19 -14.03 3.95
N LEU A 351 10.60 -15.22 4.05
CA LEU A 351 11.33 -16.50 4.13
C LEU A 351 11.75 -17.05 2.74
N ASN A 352 11.19 -16.50 1.66
CA ASN A 352 11.44 -16.98 0.30
C ASN A 352 12.90 -16.78 -0.11
N GLY A 353 13.51 -17.81 -0.69
CA GLY A 353 14.93 -17.85 -1.03
C GLY A 353 15.86 -18.19 0.13
N GLY A 354 15.31 -18.57 1.28
CA GLY A 354 16.02 -19.00 2.48
C GLY A 354 15.45 -20.30 3.03
N GLU A 355 15.59 -20.47 4.36
CA GLU A 355 15.06 -21.63 5.06
C GLU A 355 14.31 -21.22 6.35
N TRP A 356 13.38 -22.04 6.75
CA TRP A 356 12.72 -21.97 8.04
C TRP A 356 12.93 -23.27 8.81
N ARG A 357 13.70 -23.21 9.91
CA ARG A 357 14.03 -24.37 10.77
C ARG A 357 14.52 -25.59 9.96
N GLY A 358 15.43 -25.35 9.00
CA GLY A 358 16.00 -26.37 8.12
C GLY A 358 15.12 -26.77 6.93
N ILE A 359 13.96 -26.15 6.74
CA ILE A 359 13.08 -26.37 5.59
C ILE A 359 13.32 -25.26 4.57
N PRO A 360 13.83 -25.55 3.36
CA PRO A 360 14.02 -24.54 2.34
C PRO A 360 12.68 -24.07 1.78
N LEU A 361 12.58 -22.76 1.49
CA LEU A 361 11.42 -22.15 0.85
C LEU A 361 11.84 -21.43 -0.43
N GLU A 362 11.33 -21.88 -1.56
CA GLU A 362 11.55 -21.23 -2.85
C GLU A 362 10.28 -21.26 -3.69
N PHE A 363 9.73 -20.07 -4.02
CA PHE A 363 8.57 -19.93 -4.87
C PHE A 363 8.65 -18.65 -5.71
N GLU A 364 8.00 -18.69 -6.88
CA GLU A 364 7.94 -17.57 -7.83
C GLU A 364 6.66 -16.74 -7.64
N LYS A 365 5.61 -17.35 -7.14
CA LYS A 365 4.30 -16.72 -6.95
C LYS A 365 3.62 -17.23 -5.70
N ILE A 366 3.03 -16.33 -4.91
CA ILE A 366 2.22 -16.64 -3.74
C ILE A 366 0.89 -15.88 -3.79
N GLY A 367 -0.18 -16.50 -3.32
CA GLY A 367 -1.51 -15.91 -3.20
C GLY A 367 -2.51 -16.92 -2.65
N ARG A 368 -3.78 -16.67 -2.92
CA ARG A 368 -4.90 -17.54 -2.57
C ARG A 368 -5.29 -18.40 -3.78
N TRP A 369 -6.02 -19.48 -3.52
CA TRP A 369 -6.67 -20.25 -4.56
C TRP A 369 -8.15 -20.43 -4.22
N TRP A 370 -9.00 -20.39 -5.24
CA TRP A 370 -10.43 -20.67 -5.14
C TRP A 370 -10.95 -21.21 -6.46
N ASN A 371 -12.08 -21.92 -6.38
CA ASN A 371 -12.79 -22.47 -7.52
C ASN A 371 -14.26 -21.99 -7.57
N ARG A 372 -15.00 -22.45 -8.57
CA ARG A 372 -16.44 -22.12 -8.72
C ARG A 372 -17.35 -22.89 -7.78
N GLN A 373 -16.88 -23.97 -7.20
CA GLN A 373 -17.60 -24.82 -6.25
C GLN A 373 -17.57 -24.26 -4.83
N GLY A 374 -16.86 -23.17 -4.59
CA GLY A 374 -16.75 -22.52 -3.27
C GLY A 374 -15.60 -23.04 -2.41
N ASP A 375 -14.74 -23.93 -2.93
CA ASP A 375 -13.51 -24.29 -2.23
C ASP A 375 -12.52 -23.11 -2.27
N GLU A 376 -11.85 -22.87 -1.17
CA GLU A 376 -10.82 -21.85 -1.03
C GLU A 376 -9.63 -22.36 -0.22
N ILE A 377 -8.43 -21.89 -0.56
CA ILE A 377 -7.18 -22.15 0.14
C ILE A 377 -6.46 -20.80 0.33
N ASP A 378 -6.06 -20.48 1.56
CA ASP A 378 -5.55 -19.16 1.95
C ASP A 378 -4.14 -18.90 1.42
N ILE A 379 -3.34 -19.96 1.28
CA ILE A 379 -1.95 -19.88 0.81
C ILE A 379 -1.74 -20.94 -0.27
N VAL A 380 -1.41 -20.49 -1.47
CA VAL A 380 -0.81 -21.33 -2.51
C VAL A 380 0.43 -20.60 -3.02
N ALA A 381 1.61 -21.20 -2.80
CA ALA A 381 2.87 -20.64 -3.27
C ALA A 381 3.51 -21.60 -4.28
N ALA A 382 3.57 -21.18 -5.54
CA ALA A 382 4.06 -21.98 -6.64
C ALA A 382 5.57 -21.75 -6.85
N GLY A 383 6.37 -22.76 -6.55
CA GLY A 383 7.79 -22.85 -6.85
C GLY A 383 8.06 -23.72 -8.07
N ARG A 384 9.33 -23.90 -8.44
CA ARG A 384 9.74 -24.77 -9.55
C ARG A 384 9.60 -26.23 -9.21
N ASN A 385 10.07 -26.63 -8.03
CA ASN A 385 10.20 -28.01 -7.60
C ASN A 385 9.00 -28.50 -6.76
N GLU A 386 8.42 -27.61 -5.96
CA GLU A 386 7.31 -27.91 -5.07
C GLU A 386 6.26 -26.78 -5.05
N VAL A 387 5.11 -27.07 -4.47
CA VAL A 387 4.07 -26.07 -4.20
C VAL A 387 3.74 -26.10 -2.72
N LEU A 388 3.77 -24.92 -2.07
CA LEU A 388 3.24 -24.78 -0.72
C LEU A 388 1.74 -24.55 -0.79
N VAL A 389 1.00 -25.28 0.07
CA VAL A 389 -0.45 -25.14 0.22
C VAL A 389 -0.75 -24.97 1.69
N GLY A 390 -1.56 -23.96 2.07
CA GLY A 390 -1.72 -23.65 3.49
C GLY A 390 -3.05 -23.04 3.87
N GLU A 391 -3.38 -23.21 5.16
CA GLU A 391 -4.53 -22.62 5.83
C GLU A 391 -4.07 -21.68 6.95
N VAL A 392 -4.82 -20.60 7.15
CA VAL A 392 -4.55 -19.57 8.14
C VAL A 392 -5.77 -19.38 9.04
N THR A 393 -5.56 -19.43 10.36
CA THR A 393 -6.68 -19.35 11.31
C THR A 393 -6.46 -18.28 12.34
N TRP A 394 -7.36 -17.31 12.39
CA TRP A 394 -7.46 -16.30 13.45
C TRP A 394 -8.55 -16.73 14.44
N SER A 395 -8.28 -17.75 15.24
CA SER A 395 -9.19 -18.32 16.23
C SER A 395 -8.59 -18.22 17.64
N LYS A 396 -9.44 -18.16 18.67
CA LYS A 396 -9.01 -18.30 20.07
C LYS A 396 -8.62 -19.74 20.44
N ASN A 397 -9.08 -20.71 19.65
CA ASN A 397 -8.74 -22.10 19.85
C ASN A 397 -7.54 -22.50 19.01
N PRO A 398 -6.66 -23.38 19.49
CA PRO A 398 -5.59 -23.95 18.70
C PRO A 398 -6.11 -24.65 17.44
N MET A 399 -5.29 -24.71 16.39
CA MET A 399 -5.66 -25.38 15.15
C MET A 399 -5.63 -26.90 15.32
N ALA A 400 -6.76 -27.54 15.02
CA ALA A 400 -6.96 -28.98 15.17
C ALA A 400 -6.50 -29.75 13.92
N LEU A 401 -6.27 -31.07 14.08
CA LEU A 401 -5.80 -31.97 13.03
C LEU A 401 -6.77 -32.07 11.82
N ASP A 402 -8.05 -31.85 12.03
CA ASP A 402 -9.05 -31.90 10.95
C ASP A 402 -8.83 -30.83 9.86
N VAL A 403 -8.20 -29.69 10.22
CA VAL A 403 -7.82 -28.64 9.27
C VAL A 403 -6.81 -29.19 8.26
N LEU A 404 -5.80 -29.94 8.70
CA LEU A 404 -4.83 -30.58 7.82
C LEU A 404 -5.51 -31.54 6.87
N ARG A 405 -6.37 -32.40 7.38
CA ARG A 405 -7.11 -33.38 6.55
C ARG A 405 -8.02 -32.74 5.50
N ARG A 406 -8.70 -31.64 5.87
CA ARG A 406 -9.50 -30.85 4.92
C ARG A 406 -8.63 -30.19 3.87
N LEU A 407 -7.47 -29.67 4.25
CA LEU A 407 -6.55 -29.02 3.31
C LEU A 407 -5.99 -30.02 2.30
N GLU A 408 -5.66 -31.26 2.71
CA GLU A 408 -5.22 -32.33 1.81
C GLU A 408 -6.27 -32.60 0.72
N ILE A 409 -7.54 -32.68 1.11
CA ILE A 409 -8.66 -32.89 0.17
C ILE A 409 -8.82 -31.73 -0.78
N LYS A 410 -8.73 -30.48 -0.28
CA LYS A 410 -8.79 -29.27 -1.12
C LYS A 410 -7.61 -29.19 -2.10
N ALA A 411 -6.41 -29.55 -1.67
CA ALA A 411 -5.20 -29.51 -2.51
C ALA A 411 -5.32 -30.43 -3.72
N MET A 412 -5.97 -31.62 -3.59
CA MET A 412 -6.22 -32.54 -4.70
C MET A 412 -7.12 -31.96 -5.79
N LYS A 413 -7.94 -30.94 -5.46
CA LYS A 413 -8.81 -30.25 -6.42
C LYS A 413 -8.09 -29.25 -7.32
N ILE A 414 -6.84 -28.90 -7.00
CA ILE A 414 -6.03 -27.98 -7.81
C ILE A 414 -5.40 -28.78 -8.96
N GLU A 415 -6.01 -28.77 -10.13
CA GLU A 415 -5.56 -29.58 -11.29
C GLU A 415 -4.09 -29.35 -11.65
N ARG A 416 -3.60 -28.09 -11.52
CA ARG A 416 -2.21 -27.73 -11.84
C ARG A 416 -1.17 -28.24 -10.85
N LEU A 417 -1.59 -28.87 -9.74
CA LEU A 417 -0.69 -29.52 -8.79
C LEU A 417 -0.50 -31.01 -9.05
N ARG A 418 -1.24 -31.60 -9.98
CA ARG A 418 -1.14 -33.04 -10.30
C ARG A 418 0.30 -33.43 -10.66
N GLY A 419 0.85 -34.38 -9.90
CA GLY A 419 2.22 -34.85 -10.08
C GLY A 419 3.33 -33.96 -9.55
N ARG A 420 2.99 -32.86 -8.85
CA ARG A 420 3.97 -31.99 -8.18
C ARG A 420 4.03 -32.30 -6.68
N PRO A 421 5.20 -32.30 -6.06
CA PRO A 421 5.32 -32.36 -4.60
C PRO A 421 4.57 -31.19 -3.94
N VAL A 422 3.76 -31.49 -2.93
CA VAL A 422 3.03 -30.50 -2.14
C VAL A 422 3.57 -30.49 -0.73
N ARG A 423 3.93 -29.31 -0.25
CA ARG A 423 4.30 -29.07 1.15
C ARG A 423 3.19 -28.28 1.83
N PHE A 424 2.82 -28.65 3.03
CA PHE A 424 1.80 -27.95 3.78
C PHE A 424 2.40 -26.84 4.67
N VAL A 425 1.64 -25.77 4.85
CA VAL A 425 1.95 -24.68 5.79
C VAL A 425 0.69 -24.29 6.55
N PHE A 426 0.81 -24.15 7.87
CA PHE A 426 -0.30 -23.77 8.72
C PHE A 426 0.10 -22.56 9.55
N VAL A 427 -0.79 -21.57 9.61
CA VAL A 427 -0.55 -20.34 10.38
C VAL A 427 -1.73 -20.17 11.35
N SER A 428 -1.42 -20.08 12.64
CA SER A 428 -2.44 -20.03 13.70
C SER A 428 -2.15 -18.94 14.71
N ARG A 429 -3.20 -18.17 15.09
CA ARG A 429 -3.13 -17.23 16.20
C ARG A 429 -2.84 -17.91 17.53
N SER A 430 -3.49 -19.00 17.83
CA SER A 430 -3.47 -19.67 19.15
C SER A 430 -2.68 -20.97 19.16
N GLY A 431 -1.79 -21.16 18.17
CA GLY A 431 -0.97 -22.36 18.06
C GLY A 431 -1.74 -23.57 17.54
N PHE A 432 -1.29 -24.76 17.89
CA PHE A 432 -1.70 -26.02 17.30
C PHE A 432 -1.94 -27.09 18.38
N GLU A 433 -2.92 -27.93 18.17
CA GLU A 433 -3.14 -29.09 19.05
C GLU A 433 -1.99 -30.11 18.94
N PRO A 434 -1.69 -30.89 20.01
CA PRO A 434 -0.57 -31.84 19.99
C PRO A 434 -0.61 -32.86 18.85
N GLU A 435 -1.81 -33.36 18.51
CA GLU A 435 -2.00 -34.31 17.41
C GLU A 435 -1.68 -33.65 16.06
N MET A 436 -2.12 -32.40 15.87
CA MET A 436 -1.80 -31.61 14.68
C MET A 436 -0.28 -31.40 14.55
N VAL A 437 0.41 -31.08 15.63
CA VAL A 437 1.87 -30.89 15.63
C VAL A 437 2.59 -32.17 15.23
N THR A 438 2.15 -33.32 15.77
CA THR A 438 2.75 -34.63 15.49
C THR A 438 2.61 -35.01 14.01
N GLU A 439 1.39 -34.92 13.48
CA GLU A 439 1.10 -35.27 12.08
C GLU A 439 1.78 -34.30 11.10
N ALA A 440 1.74 -32.99 11.40
CA ALA A 440 2.38 -31.97 10.57
C ALA A 440 3.91 -32.19 10.48
N LYS A 441 4.58 -32.52 11.61
CA LYS A 441 6.01 -32.85 11.61
C LYS A 441 6.31 -34.09 10.78
N ALA A 442 5.49 -35.15 10.91
CA ALA A 442 5.66 -36.37 10.13
C ALA A 442 5.57 -36.13 8.61
N LYS A 443 4.77 -35.14 8.20
CA LYS A 443 4.62 -34.73 6.79
C LYS A 443 5.60 -33.62 6.35
N GLY A 444 6.50 -33.16 7.20
CA GLY A 444 7.43 -32.05 6.91
C GLY A 444 6.71 -30.74 6.65
N ALA A 445 5.55 -30.52 7.29
CA ALA A 445 4.79 -29.29 7.18
C ALA A 445 5.40 -28.15 8.01
N ILE A 446 5.17 -26.91 7.58
CA ILE A 446 5.59 -25.69 8.27
C ILE A 446 4.45 -25.24 9.19
N LEU A 447 4.78 -25.02 10.47
CA LEU A 447 3.88 -24.49 11.49
C LEU A 447 4.36 -23.12 11.93
N LEU A 448 3.51 -22.10 11.81
CA LEU A 448 3.78 -20.72 12.22
C LEU A 448 2.66 -20.25 13.18
N ASP A 449 2.98 -20.08 14.44
CA ASP A 449 2.18 -19.35 15.41
C ASP A 449 2.60 -17.88 15.48
N LEU A 450 2.03 -17.10 16.39
CA LEU A 450 2.37 -15.69 16.56
C LEU A 450 3.84 -15.48 16.96
N ASP A 451 4.41 -16.37 17.78
CA ASP A 451 5.81 -16.28 18.18
C ASP A 451 6.75 -16.56 17.01
N ALA A 452 6.41 -17.57 16.19
CA ALA A 452 7.13 -17.86 14.95
C ALA A 452 7.04 -16.70 13.95
N LEU A 453 5.88 -16.07 13.80
CA LEU A 453 5.72 -14.89 12.96
C LEU A 453 6.55 -13.71 13.48
N GLN A 454 6.57 -13.50 14.79
CA GLN A 454 7.43 -12.49 15.41
C GLN A 454 8.90 -12.74 15.08
N GLU A 455 9.38 -13.99 15.22
CA GLU A 455 10.75 -14.37 14.86
C GLU A 455 11.10 -14.04 13.40
N VAL A 456 10.19 -14.36 12.46
CA VAL A 456 10.37 -14.06 11.04
C VAL A 456 10.51 -12.55 10.80
N PHE A 457 9.63 -11.76 11.39
CA PHE A 457 9.62 -10.31 11.18
C PHE A 457 10.81 -9.63 11.88
N ASP A 458 11.24 -10.10 13.05
CA ASP A 458 12.39 -9.56 13.77
C ASP A 458 13.70 -9.78 13.01
N LYS A 459 13.87 -10.94 12.37
CA LYS A 459 15.03 -11.22 11.50
C LYS A 459 15.14 -10.22 10.35
N LYS A 460 14.02 -9.75 9.78
CA LYS A 460 13.99 -8.76 8.69
C LYS A 460 14.60 -7.42 9.12
N TYR A 461 14.37 -7.01 10.36
CA TYR A 461 14.77 -5.70 10.88
C TYR A 461 15.94 -5.79 11.87
N ALA A 462 16.48 -6.99 12.11
CA ALA A 462 17.75 -7.13 12.79
C ALA A 462 18.81 -6.32 12.02
N ARG A 463 19.41 -5.31 12.67
CA ARG A 463 20.54 -4.58 12.06
C ARG A 463 21.63 -5.60 11.74
N PRO A 464 22.20 -5.61 10.54
CA PRO A 464 23.44 -6.33 10.33
C PRO A 464 24.44 -5.79 11.37
N LYS A 465 25.01 -6.70 12.16
CA LYS A 465 26.08 -6.40 13.13
C LYS A 465 27.29 -5.83 12.42
#